data_63808b4c6aa09240aacd1d47905079f6
#
_entry.id   63808b4c6aa09240aacd1d47905079f6
#
_cell.length_a   1.000
_cell.length_b   1.000
_cell.length_c   1.000
_cell.angle_alpha   90.00
_cell.angle_beta   90.00
_cell.angle_gamma   90.00
#
_symmetry.space_group_name_H-M   'P 1'
#
loop_
_entity.id
_entity.type
_entity.pdbx_description
1 polymer ?
#
loop_
_entity_poly.entity_id
_entity_poly.type
_entity_poly.pdbx_seq_one_letter_code
_entity_poly.pdbx_strand_id
1 'polypeptide(L)'
;MNELTIRQEMCDIGRRVYERGMVAANDGNFSVKLSDKEFLCTPTGISKGFMTPECICRIDGEGKLLEENGVYKPSSEMKMHMRVYQERPDVQAVVHAHPPYATTFAAAGIPLEKPVLAEAVLTLGRVPVAGYGTPSTKEVPDAVAQYLPFYDAMLLANHGALAYGSSLMNAYYKMESLEFYARILYQTHCLGAARELSAKQVEDIYEIRKKSGMPGRHPATHPETVRIPDRDNAI
;
A
#
# COMPACT_ATOMS: atom_id res chain seq x y z
N MET A 1 -21.66 1.31 -5.69
CA MET A 1 -21.72 1.66 -4.24
C MET A 1 -22.02 3.15 -4.18
N ASN A 2 -22.87 3.64 -3.26
CA ASN A 2 -23.06 5.08 -3.15
C ASN A 2 -21.90 5.74 -2.40
N GLU A 3 -21.70 7.04 -2.57
CA GLU A 3 -20.55 7.76 -2.00
C GLU A 3 -20.52 7.70 -0.47
N LEU A 4 -21.66 7.83 0.21
CA LEU A 4 -21.75 7.75 1.67
C LEU A 4 -21.24 6.39 2.21
N THR A 5 -21.58 5.29 1.52
CA THR A 5 -21.11 3.96 1.88
C THR A 5 -19.58 3.87 1.76
N ILE A 6 -18.99 4.48 0.74
CA ILE A 6 -17.53 4.51 0.57
C ILE A 6 -16.88 5.34 1.69
N ARG A 7 -17.45 6.50 2.03
CA ARG A 7 -16.96 7.33 3.15
C ARG A 7 -16.99 6.57 4.49
N GLN A 8 -18.06 5.81 4.73
CA GLN A 8 -18.17 4.93 5.91
C GLN A 8 -17.11 3.83 5.91
N GLU A 9 -16.90 3.15 4.77
CA GLU A 9 -15.86 2.13 4.62
C GLU A 9 -14.46 2.71 4.88
N MET A 10 -14.18 3.94 4.40
CA MET A 10 -12.93 4.62 4.67
C MET A 10 -12.72 4.87 6.17
N CYS A 11 -13.77 5.26 6.90
CA CYS A 11 -13.72 5.44 8.34
C CYS A 11 -13.50 4.11 9.08
N ASP A 12 -14.18 3.04 8.66
CA ASP A 12 -14.03 1.72 9.27
C ASP A 12 -12.61 1.15 9.06
N ILE A 13 -12.05 1.30 7.87
CA ILE A 13 -10.67 0.91 7.59
C ILE A 13 -9.69 1.79 8.36
N GLY A 14 -9.95 3.09 8.47
CA GLY A 14 -9.16 3.99 9.30
C GLY A 14 -9.09 3.54 10.76
N ARG A 15 -10.22 3.12 11.33
CA ARG A 15 -10.29 2.57 12.69
C ARG A 15 -9.47 1.28 12.82
N ARG A 16 -9.60 0.34 11.86
CA ARG A 16 -8.82 -0.91 11.86
C ARG A 16 -7.32 -0.66 11.80
N VAL A 17 -6.87 0.26 10.93
CA VAL A 17 -5.46 0.64 10.79
C VAL A 17 -4.94 1.26 12.09
N TYR A 18 -5.73 2.12 12.75
CA TYR A 18 -5.41 2.72 14.04
C TYR A 18 -5.33 1.68 15.17
N GLU A 19 -6.37 0.84 15.32
CA GLU A 19 -6.43 -0.20 16.36
C GLU A 19 -5.32 -1.24 16.24
N ARG A 20 -4.86 -1.51 15.02
CA ARG A 20 -3.72 -2.41 14.76
C ARG A 20 -2.36 -1.73 14.94
N GLY A 21 -2.32 -0.45 15.29
CA GLY A 21 -1.07 0.29 15.48
C GLY A 21 -0.29 0.51 14.19
N MET A 22 -0.97 0.54 13.04
CA MET A 22 -0.32 0.76 11.73
C MET A 22 -0.11 2.24 11.42
N VAL A 23 -0.58 3.15 12.27
CA VAL A 23 -0.39 4.59 12.17
C VAL A 23 -0.17 5.18 13.55
N ALA A 24 0.62 6.24 13.62
CA ALA A 24 0.80 7.08 14.81
C ALA A 24 0.11 8.42 14.60
N ALA A 25 -0.37 9.04 15.66
CA ALA A 25 -1.00 10.35 15.63
C ALA A 25 -2.02 10.51 14.47
N ASN A 26 -1.71 11.34 13.48
CA ASN A 26 -2.53 11.59 12.28
C ASN A 26 -1.91 11.05 10.98
N ASP A 27 -0.91 10.19 11.09
CA ASP A 27 -0.20 9.60 9.95
C ASP A 27 -1.09 8.69 9.10
N GLY A 28 -0.58 8.36 7.89
CA GLY A 28 -1.27 7.54 6.92
C GLY A 28 -2.39 8.26 6.19
N ASN A 29 -2.77 7.73 5.04
CA ASN A 29 -3.84 8.28 4.22
C ASN A 29 -4.37 7.23 3.24
N PHE A 30 -5.65 7.38 2.89
CA PHE A 30 -6.36 6.49 1.98
C PHE A 30 -7.05 7.30 0.91
N SER A 31 -7.22 6.70 -0.27
CA SER A 31 -8.05 7.26 -1.33
C SER A 31 -8.82 6.20 -2.06
N VAL A 32 -9.96 6.59 -2.64
CA VAL A 32 -10.83 5.75 -3.46
C VAL A 32 -11.19 6.51 -4.73
N LYS A 33 -11.05 5.86 -5.87
CA LYS A 33 -11.44 6.39 -7.18
C LYS A 33 -12.96 6.28 -7.35
N LEU A 34 -13.64 7.40 -7.54
CA LEU A 34 -15.07 7.44 -7.86
C LEU A 34 -15.31 7.39 -9.38
N SER A 35 -14.46 8.09 -10.12
CA SER A 35 -14.44 8.14 -11.58
C SER A 35 -13.01 8.45 -12.05
N ASP A 36 -12.80 8.57 -13.36
CA ASP A 36 -11.49 8.96 -13.89
C ASP A 36 -11.06 10.39 -13.51
N LYS A 37 -11.97 11.19 -12.96
CA LYS A 37 -11.74 12.60 -12.62
C LYS A 37 -11.94 12.92 -11.15
N GLU A 38 -12.53 12.03 -10.37
CA GLU A 38 -12.96 12.31 -9.01
C GLU A 38 -12.56 11.20 -8.04
N PHE A 39 -12.08 11.61 -6.88
CA PHE A 39 -11.57 10.72 -5.85
C PHE A 39 -12.05 11.16 -4.48
N LEU A 40 -12.24 10.21 -3.57
CA LEU A 40 -12.34 10.47 -2.14
C LEU A 40 -10.96 10.28 -1.50
N CYS A 41 -10.62 11.10 -0.53
CA CYS A 41 -9.40 10.94 0.25
C CYS A 41 -9.56 11.35 1.71
N THR A 42 -8.73 10.77 2.55
CA THR A 42 -8.66 11.16 3.97
C THR A 42 -8.13 12.57 4.13
N PRO A 43 -8.61 13.30 5.16
CA PRO A 43 -8.12 14.65 5.44
C PRO A 43 -6.73 14.63 6.08
N THR A 44 -6.00 15.74 5.95
CA THR A 44 -4.80 15.98 6.74
C THR A 44 -5.17 16.34 8.19
N GLY A 45 -4.28 16.04 9.14
CA GLY A 45 -4.41 16.46 10.53
C GLY A 45 -5.42 15.67 11.36
N ILE A 46 -6.11 14.67 10.80
CA ILE A 46 -7.09 13.85 11.52
C ILE A 46 -6.53 12.44 11.72
N SER A 47 -6.55 11.96 12.96
CA SER A 47 -6.21 10.57 13.28
C SER A 47 -7.18 9.62 12.59
N LYS A 48 -6.63 8.57 11.99
CA LYS A 48 -7.42 7.60 11.20
C LYS A 48 -8.46 6.85 12.03
N GLY A 49 -8.22 6.70 13.34
CA GLY A 49 -9.17 6.07 14.26
C GLY A 49 -10.40 6.92 14.60
N PHE A 50 -10.38 8.21 14.29
CA PHE A 50 -11.40 9.19 14.69
C PHE A 50 -12.04 9.92 13.51
N MET A 51 -11.88 9.41 12.30
CA MET A 51 -12.54 9.96 11.11
C MET A 51 -14.05 9.76 11.16
N THR A 52 -14.77 10.71 10.59
CA THR A 52 -16.20 10.62 10.30
C THR A 52 -16.43 10.79 8.79
N PRO A 53 -17.56 10.31 8.22
CA PRO A 53 -17.82 10.45 6.79
C PRO A 53 -17.74 11.90 6.27
N GLU A 54 -18.08 12.87 7.11
CA GLU A 54 -18.07 14.30 6.79
C GLU A 54 -16.66 14.86 6.62
N CYS A 55 -15.65 14.27 7.26
CA CYS A 55 -14.26 14.73 7.14
C CYS A 55 -13.56 14.24 5.88
N ILE A 56 -14.13 13.23 5.18
CA ILE A 56 -13.56 12.69 3.94
C ILE A 56 -13.70 13.73 2.82
N CYS A 57 -12.58 14.05 2.17
CA CYS A 57 -12.51 15.05 1.12
C CYS A 57 -12.80 14.45 -0.25
N ARG A 58 -13.58 15.16 -1.09
CA ARG A 58 -13.74 14.85 -2.53
C ARG A 58 -12.83 15.76 -3.34
N ILE A 59 -11.98 15.18 -4.17
CA ILE A 59 -10.93 15.87 -4.90
C ILE A 59 -10.94 15.50 -6.39
N ASP A 60 -10.35 16.35 -7.21
CA ASP A 60 -10.03 16.05 -8.61
C ASP A 60 -8.70 15.29 -8.78
N GLY A 61 -8.33 14.98 -10.03
CA GLY A 61 -7.07 14.29 -10.37
C GLY A 61 -5.80 15.10 -10.10
N GLU A 62 -5.92 16.38 -9.75
CA GLU A 62 -4.80 17.24 -9.32
C GLU A 62 -4.71 17.36 -7.79
N GLY A 63 -5.66 16.74 -7.07
CA GLY A 63 -5.78 16.78 -5.61
C GLY A 63 -6.46 18.04 -5.09
N LYS A 64 -7.15 18.80 -5.94
CA LYS A 64 -7.89 20.00 -5.56
C LYS A 64 -9.27 19.60 -5.03
N LEU A 65 -9.68 20.24 -3.94
CA LEU A 65 -10.99 20.03 -3.34
C LEU A 65 -12.11 20.44 -4.30
N LEU A 66 -13.09 19.56 -4.52
CA LEU A 66 -14.24 19.76 -5.42
C LEU A 66 -15.50 20.24 -4.69
N GLU A 67 -15.56 20.11 -3.37
CA GLU A 67 -16.69 20.52 -2.55
C GLU A 67 -16.21 21.27 -1.31
N GLU A 68 -17.00 22.22 -0.80
CA GLU A 68 -16.73 22.80 0.50
C GLU A 68 -16.90 21.75 1.58
N ASN A 69 -15.82 21.47 2.32
CA ASN A 69 -15.76 20.47 3.36
C ASN A 69 -15.39 21.09 4.72
N GLY A 70 -15.97 22.25 5.01
CA GLY A 70 -15.72 23.00 6.24
C GLY A 70 -14.24 23.34 6.41
N VAL A 71 -13.63 22.81 7.49
CA VAL A 71 -12.22 23.05 7.84
C VAL A 71 -11.27 21.98 7.29
N TYR A 72 -11.81 20.91 6.71
CA TYR A 72 -11.01 19.77 6.29
C TYR A 72 -10.29 20.01 4.96
N LYS A 73 -9.04 19.61 4.90
CA LYS A 73 -8.18 19.70 3.71
C LYS A 73 -7.70 18.32 3.33
N PRO A 74 -7.55 18.03 2.02
CA PRO A 74 -6.98 16.76 1.55
C PRO A 74 -5.59 16.51 2.13
N SER A 75 -5.22 15.24 2.31
CA SER A 75 -3.86 14.87 2.67
C SER A 75 -2.85 15.42 1.65
N SER A 76 -1.73 15.93 2.12
CA SER A 76 -0.64 16.45 1.28
C SER A 76 0.04 15.39 0.41
N GLU A 77 -0.18 14.11 0.70
CA GLU A 77 0.41 12.96 -0.01
C GLU A 77 -0.44 12.45 -1.18
N MET A 78 -1.55 13.13 -1.51
CA MET A 78 -2.40 12.74 -2.63
C MET A 78 -1.67 12.70 -3.98
N LYS A 79 -0.56 13.44 -4.15
CA LYS A 79 0.30 13.34 -5.33
C LYS A 79 0.81 11.91 -5.58
N MET A 80 1.17 11.19 -4.52
CA MET A 80 1.59 9.79 -4.60
C MET A 80 0.41 8.90 -5.04
N HIS A 81 -0.77 9.10 -4.47
CA HIS A 81 -1.97 8.34 -4.85
C HIS A 81 -2.38 8.61 -6.29
N MET A 82 -2.36 9.87 -6.73
CA MET A 82 -2.67 10.22 -8.12
C MET A 82 -1.68 9.57 -9.11
N ARG A 83 -0.40 9.47 -8.75
CA ARG A 83 0.58 8.75 -9.55
C ARG A 83 0.21 7.27 -9.69
N VAL A 84 -0.26 6.62 -8.62
CA VAL A 84 -0.74 5.23 -8.70
C VAL A 84 -1.91 5.11 -9.68
N TYR A 85 -2.93 5.97 -9.58
CA TYR A 85 -4.09 5.91 -10.47
C TYR A 85 -3.75 6.21 -11.95
N GLN A 86 -2.77 7.07 -12.19
CA GLN A 86 -2.30 7.38 -13.55
C GLN A 86 -1.58 6.20 -14.21
N GLU A 87 -0.73 5.50 -13.47
CA GLU A 87 0.06 4.37 -13.99
C GLU A 87 -0.71 3.04 -13.95
N ARG A 88 -1.74 2.95 -13.09
CA ARG A 88 -2.50 1.73 -12.81
C ARG A 88 -4.01 1.95 -12.94
N PRO A 89 -4.54 1.95 -14.17
CA PRO A 89 -5.98 2.16 -14.39
C PRO A 89 -6.87 1.05 -13.78
N ASP A 90 -6.30 -0.11 -13.47
CA ASP A 90 -6.93 -1.23 -12.78
C ASP A 90 -7.14 -1.00 -11.28
N VAL A 91 -6.48 0.02 -10.70
CA VAL A 91 -6.55 0.33 -9.26
C VAL A 91 -7.76 1.23 -8.97
N GLN A 92 -8.53 0.86 -7.94
CA GLN A 92 -9.68 1.62 -7.44
C GLN A 92 -9.44 2.25 -6.07
N ALA A 93 -8.42 1.80 -5.32
CA ALA A 93 -8.12 2.36 -4.03
C ALA A 93 -6.63 2.22 -3.65
N VAL A 94 -6.16 3.18 -2.86
CA VAL A 94 -4.79 3.26 -2.37
C VAL A 94 -4.81 3.44 -0.85
N VAL A 95 -3.97 2.68 -0.15
CA VAL A 95 -3.75 2.75 1.30
C VAL A 95 -2.27 2.99 1.57
N HIS A 96 -1.97 4.08 2.25
CA HIS A 96 -0.66 4.39 2.79
C HIS A 96 -0.71 4.41 4.31
N ALA A 97 0.23 3.73 4.96
CA ALA A 97 0.34 3.64 6.40
C ALA A 97 1.81 3.46 6.83
N HIS A 98 2.07 3.55 8.14
CA HIS A 98 3.40 3.35 8.73
C HIS A 98 3.39 2.12 9.66
N PRO A 99 3.03 0.90 9.15
CA PRO A 99 2.96 -0.27 10.01
C PRO A 99 4.34 -0.60 10.57
N PRO A 100 4.48 -0.88 11.89
CA PRO A 100 5.77 -0.87 12.57
C PRO A 100 6.83 -1.80 11.98
N TYR A 101 6.46 -3.04 11.69
CA TYR A 101 7.42 -4.00 11.14
C TYR A 101 7.79 -3.69 9.70
N ALA A 102 6.82 -3.37 8.86
CA ALA A 102 7.08 -2.97 7.49
C ALA A 102 7.93 -1.69 7.41
N THR A 103 7.62 -0.71 8.26
CA THR A 103 8.41 0.53 8.35
C THR A 103 9.82 0.29 8.87
N THR A 104 10.03 -0.71 9.75
CA THR A 104 11.37 -1.14 10.17
C THR A 104 12.19 -1.63 8.97
N PHE A 105 11.62 -2.48 8.11
CA PHE A 105 12.26 -2.94 6.89
C PHE A 105 12.50 -1.79 5.90
N ALA A 106 11.53 -0.88 5.77
CA ALA A 106 11.65 0.31 4.93
C ALA A 106 12.81 1.21 5.37
N ALA A 107 12.95 1.44 6.68
CA ALA A 107 14.03 2.23 7.28
C ALA A 107 15.40 1.54 7.15
N ALA A 108 15.42 0.21 7.15
CA ALA A 108 16.64 -0.58 6.93
C ALA A 108 17.00 -0.75 5.45
N GLY A 109 16.14 -0.30 4.52
CA GLY A 109 16.33 -0.50 3.07
C GLY A 109 16.25 -1.98 2.64
N ILE A 110 15.54 -2.83 3.40
CA ILE A 110 15.48 -4.28 3.17
C ILE A 110 14.10 -4.64 2.57
N PRO A 111 14.05 -5.16 1.33
CA PRO A 111 12.81 -5.62 0.72
C PRO A 111 12.30 -6.92 1.37
N LEU A 112 10.99 -7.19 1.22
CA LEU A 112 10.38 -8.43 1.70
C LEU A 112 10.32 -9.44 0.54
N GLU A 113 11.29 -10.35 0.47
CA GLU A 113 11.45 -11.25 -0.68
C GLU A 113 11.50 -12.74 -0.29
N LYS A 114 11.84 -13.03 0.97
CA LYS A 114 12.05 -14.42 1.40
C LYS A 114 10.73 -15.18 1.50
N PRO A 115 10.57 -16.30 0.81
CA PRO A 115 9.31 -17.05 0.79
C PRO A 115 9.17 -17.91 2.06
N VAL A 116 8.97 -17.24 3.22
CA VAL A 116 8.83 -17.92 4.53
C VAL A 116 7.37 -18.12 4.94
N LEU A 117 6.41 -17.50 4.24
CA LEU A 117 5.00 -17.53 4.57
C LEU A 117 4.17 -17.74 3.29
N ALA A 118 3.43 -18.86 3.23
CA ALA A 118 2.68 -19.25 2.05
C ALA A 118 1.64 -18.20 1.62
N GLU A 119 0.93 -17.58 2.58
CA GLU A 119 -0.05 -16.53 2.33
C GLU A 119 0.58 -15.26 1.75
N ALA A 120 1.79 -14.89 2.18
CA ALA A 120 2.51 -13.76 1.61
C ALA A 120 2.97 -14.06 0.16
N VAL A 121 3.44 -15.27 -0.10
CA VAL A 121 3.77 -15.73 -1.46
C VAL A 121 2.52 -15.71 -2.35
N LEU A 122 1.36 -16.13 -1.83
CA LEU A 122 0.10 -16.16 -2.57
C LEU A 122 -0.44 -14.76 -2.88
N THR A 123 -0.38 -13.84 -1.92
CA THR A 123 -1.10 -12.54 -1.99
C THR A 123 -0.22 -11.40 -2.49
N LEU A 124 1.01 -11.31 -2.03
CA LEU A 124 1.93 -10.20 -2.31
C LEU A 124 3.05 -10.61 -3.28
N GLY A 125 3.54 -11.83 -3.17
CA GLY A 125 4.73 -12.28 -3.87
C GLY A 125 5.98 -11.62 -3.29
N ARG A 126 6.41 -10.51 -3.86
CA ARG A 126 7.56 -9.71 -3.39
C ARG A 126 7.13 -8.27 -3.12
N VAL A 127 7.78 -7.63 -2.14
CA VAL A 127 7.52 -6.22 -1.79
C VAL A 127 8.84 -5.47 -1.86
N PRO A 128 9.06 -4.63 -2.90
CA PRO A 128 10.29 -3.84 -3.05
C PRO A 128 10.35 -2.68 -2.07
N VAL A 129 11.51 -2.03 -1.98
CA VAL A 129 11.71 -0.75 -1.30
C VAL A 129 11.87 0.32 -2.37
N ALA A 130 10.93 1.27 -2.45
CA ALA A 130 11.09 2.48 -3.24
C ALA A 130 12.07 3.43 -2.54
N GLY A 131 12.91 4.12 -3.32
CA GLY A 131 13.89 5.06 -2.80
C GLY A 131 13.27 6.17 -1.95
N TYR A 132 14.08 6.82 -1.13
CA TYR A 132 13.63 7.93 -0.31
C TYR A 132 13.13 9.09 -1.17
N GLY A 133 12.02 9.68 -0.77
CA GLY A 133 11.52 10.95 -1.26
C GLY A 133 11.00 11.77 -0.09
N THR A 134 11.24 13.08 -0.12
CA THR A 134 10.74 13.99 0.91
C THR A 134 9.21 14.03 0.87
N PRO A 135 8.52 13.71 1.97
CA PRO A 135 7.05 13.69 2.02
C PRO A 135 6.42 14.99 1.52
N SER A 136 5.26 14.89 0.87
CA SER A 136 4.51 16.01 0.28
C SER A 136 5.18 16.68 -0.94
N THR A 137 6.35 16.23 -1.39
CA THR A 137 7.03 16.72 -2.61
C THR A 137 6.72 15.84 -3.83
N LYS A 138 7.35 16.10 -4.97
CA LYS A 138 7.31 15.24 -6.16
C LYS A 138 8.22 14.02 -6.06
N GLU A 139 9.16 14.01 -5.13
CA GLU A 139 10.17 12.96 -5.00
C GLU A 139 9.51 11.60 -4.69
N VAL A 140 8.49 11.58 -3.80
CA VAL A 140 7.78 10.33 -3.45
C VAL A 140 7.03 9.72 -4.66
N PRO A 141 6.17 10.47 -5.40
CA PRO A 141 5.57 9.95 -6.63
C PRO A 141 6.60 9.46 -7.65
N ASP A 142 7.72 10.14 -7.81
CA ASP A 142 8.76 9.76 -8.77
C ASP A 142 9.50 8.48 -8.32
N ALA A 143 9.78 8.33 -7.02
CA ALA A 143 10.40 7.14 -6.46
C ALA A 143 9.53 5.89 -6.61
N VAL A 144 8.22 5.99 -6.46
CA VAL A 144 7.31 4.84 -6.57
C VAL A 144 7.02 4.44 -8.02
N ALA A 145 7.11 5.37 -8.98
CA ALA A 145 6.69 5.19 -10.37
C ALA A 145 7.28 3.94 -11.03
N GLN A 146 8.57 3.70 -10.85
CA GLN A 146 9.26 2.57 -11.47
C GLN A 146 8.75 1.19 -11.01
N TYR A 147 8.09 1.11 -9.85
CA TYR A 147 7.57 -0.14 -9.27
C TYR A 147 6.09 -0.38 -9.60
N LEU A 148 5.33 0.68 -9.90
CA LEU A 148 3.87 0.61 -10.12
C LEU A 148 3.46 -0.40 -11.22
N PRO A 149 4.18 -0.55 -12.33
CA PRO A 149 3.82 -1.52 -13.36
C PRO A 149 3.89 -2.98 -12.90
N PHE A 150 4.65 -3.26 -11.83
CA PHE A 150 5.06 -4.62 -11.47
C PHE A 150 4.49 -5.12 -10.14
N TYR A 151 4.18 -4.23 -9.19
CA TYR A 151 3.82 -4.58 -7.81
C TYR A 151 2.51 -3.93 -7.39
N ASP A 152 1.84 -4.53 -6.44
CA ASP A 152 0.61 -4.01 -5.81
C ASP A 152 0.85 -3.48 -4.39
N ALA A 153 2.06 -3.64 -3.88
CA ALA A 153 2.50 -3.10 -2.60
C ALA A 153 4.00 -2.84 -2.63
N MET A 154 4.47 -1.87 -1.86
CA MET A 154 5.88 -1.53 -1.72
C MET A 154 6.15 -0.87 -0.38
N LEU A 155 7.40 -0.95 0.06
CA LEU A 155 7.94 -0.15 1.15
C LEU A 155 8.44 1.19 0.60
N LEU A 156 8.34 2.24 1.41
CA LEU A 156 8.86 3.57 1.11
C LEU A 156 10.04 3.83 2.05
N ALA A 157 11.25 3.96 1.53
CA ALA A 157 12.47 4.11 2.34
C ALA A 157 12.33 5.22 3.39
N ASN A 158 12.62 4.89 4.67
CA ASN A 158 12.52 5.79 5.82
C ASN A 158 11.15 6.46 6.03
N HIS A 159 10.05 5.86 5.49
CA HIS A 159 8.74 6.47 5.57
C HIS A 159 7.65 5.49 6.03
N GLY A 160 7.36 4.47 5.24
CA GLY A 160 6.28 3.53 5.55
C GLY A 160 6.02 2.53 4.44
N ALA A 161 4.74 2.23 4.18
CA ALA A 161 4.31 1.29 3.16
C ALA A 161 3.15 1.85 2.33
N LEU A 162 3.08 1.42 1.07
CA LEU A 162 2.03 1.74 0.10
C LEU A 162 1.44 0.44 -0.42
N ALA A 163 0.11 0.33 -0.41
CA ALA A 163 -0.61 -0.79 -1.01
C ALA A 163 -1.84 -0.28 -1.78
N TYR A 164 -2.19 -0.96 -2.86
CA TYR A 164 -3.33 -0.55 -3.69
C TYR A 164 -3.99 -1.76 -4.35
N GLY A 165 -5.22 -1.56 -4.82
CA GLY A 165 -5.99 -2.67 -5.37
C GLY A 165 -7.31 -2.28 -5.99
N SER A 166 -8.09 -3.31 -6.36
CA SER A 166 -9.37 -3.21 -7.04
C SER A 166 -10.53 -2.73 -6.15
N SER A 167 -10.31 -2.57 -4.84
CA SER A 167 -11.22 -1.98 -3.88
C SER A 167 -10.46 -1.50 -2.65
N LEU A 168 -11.09 -0.68 -1.81
CA LEU A 168 -10.48 -0.20 -0.58
C LEU A 168 -10.15 -1.35 0.38
N MET A 169 -11.07 -2.31 0.53
CA MET A 169 -10.83 -3.51 1.34
C MET A 169 -9.69 -4.36 0.78
N ASN A 170 -9.57 -4.50 -0.56
CA ASN A 170 -8.47 -5.24 -1.17
C ASN A 170 -7.11 -4.57 -0.93
N ALA A 171 -7.03 -3.25 -1.05
CA ALA A 171 -5.83 -2.47 -0.74
C ALA A 171 -5.46 -2.58 0.75
N TYR A 172 -6.44 -2.49 1.65
CA TYR A 172 -6.25 -2.68 3.09
C TYR A 172 -5.74 -4.07 3.44
N TYR A 173 -6.32 -5.13 2.88
CA TYR A 173 -5.85 -6.51 3.14
C TYR A 173 -4.41 -6.72 2.68
N LYS A 174 -3.98 -6.10 1.58
CA LYS A 174 -2.58 -6.13 1.16
C LYS A 174 -1.67 -5.43 2.18
N MET A 175 -2.09 -4.27 2.70
CA MET A 175 -1.36 -3.55 3.75
C MET A 175 -1.25 -4.39 5.03
N GLU A 176 -2.34 -5.03 5.45
CA GLU A 176 -2.38 -5.91 6.61
C GLU A 176 -1.48 -7.15 6.43
N SER A 177 -1.57 -7.79 5.26
CA SER A 177 -0.71 -8.94 4.91
C SER A 177 0.77 -8.55 4.84
N LEU A 178 1.08 -7.35 4.34
CA LEU A 178 2.43 -6.82 4.27
C LEU A 178 3.03 -6.64 5.66
N GLU A 179 2.29 -6.02 6.58
CA GLU A 179 2.73 -5.86 7.97
C GLU A 179 2.91 -7.21 8.67
N PHE A 180 1.96 -8.13 8.50
CA PHE A 180 2.07 -9.47 9.07
C PHE A 180 3.28 -10.23 8.53
N TYR A 181 3.53 -10.16 7.23
CA TYR A 181 4.70 -10.78 6.62
C TYR A 181 6.02 -10.18 7.13
N ALA A 182 6.11 -8.85 7.19
CA ALA A 182 7.28 -8.16 7.75
C ALA A 182 7.54 -8.57 9.20
N ARG A 183 6.48 -8.68 10.01
CA ARG A 183 6.56 -9.14 11.40
C ARG A 183 7.12 -10.56 11.49
N ILE A 184 6.65 -11.49 10.67
CA ILE A 184 7.14 -12.87 10.66
C ILE A 184 8.61 -12.92 10.21
N LEU A 185 8.99 -12.18 9.18
CA LEU A 185 10.40 -12.09 8.75
C LEU A 185 11.29 -11.55 9.86
N TYR A 186 10.90 -10.50 10.55
CA TYR A 186 11.63 -9.94 11.67
C TYR A 186 11.79 -10.97 12.80
N GLN A 187 10.70 -11.63 13.20
CA GLN A 187 10.72 -12.62 14.28
C GLN A 187 11.56 -13.85 13.92
N THR A 188 11.50 -14.35 12.68
CA THR A 188 12.36 -15.47 12.25
C THR A 188 13.84 -15.07 12.20
N HIS A 189 14.14 -13.84 11.85
CA HIS A 189 15.50 -13.31 11.93
C HIS A 189 16.01 -13.29 13.39
N CYS A 190 15.19 -12.83 14.33
CA CYS A 190 15.54 -12.85 15.76
C CYS A 190 15.76 -14.27 16.33
N LEU A 191 15.02 -15.26 15.79
CA LEU A 191 15.24 -16.66 16.13
C LEU A 191 16.52 -17.25 15.51
N GLY A 192 17.17 -16.54 14.58
CA GLY A 192 18.33 -17.04 13.85
C GLY A 192 18.00 -18.17 12.88
N ALA A 193 16.73 -18.41 12.58
CA ALA A 193 16.28 -19.55 11.77
C ALA A 193 15.02 -19.17 10.95
N ALA A 194 15.20 -18.96 9.67
CA ALA A 194 14.11 -18.86 8.70
C ALA A 194 14.17 -20.09 7.77
N ARG A 195 13.05 -20.82 7.68
CA ARG A 195 12.92 -21.92 6.72
C ARG A 195 12.14 -21.41 5.51
N GLU A 196 12.86 -21.14 4.45
CA GLU A 196 12.25 -20.73 3.18
C GLU A 196 11.56 -21.91 2.48
N LEU A 197 10.46 -21.61 1.81
CA LEU A 197 9.80 -22.55 0.90
C LEU A 197 10.73 -22.85 -0.28
N SER A 198 10.75 -24.09 -0.73
CA SER A 198 11.49 -24.49 -1.92
C SER A 198 10.88 -23.84 -3.18
N ALA A 199 11.67 -23.74 -4.25
CA ALA A 199 11.19 -23.24 -5.54
C ALA A 199 9.95 -23.99 -6.03
N LYS A 200 9.90 -25.31 -5.84
CA LYS A 200 8.72 -26.13 -6.18
C LYS A 200 7.48 -25.73 -5.37
N GLN A 201 7.63 -25.51 -4.06
CA GLN A 201 6.50 -25.09 -3.22
C GLN A 201 5.99 -23.68 -3.59
N VAL A 202 6.91 -22.76 -3.93
CA VAL A 202 6.53 -21.43 -4.43
C VAL A 202 5.76 -21.54 -5.75
N GLU A 203 6.21 -22.36 -6.69
CA GLU A 203 5.52 -22.60 -7.96
C GLU A 203 4.13 -23.20 -7.76
N ASP A 204 3.98 -24.15 -6.85
CA ASP A 204 2.67 -24.75 -6.52
C ASP A 204 1.70 -23.68 -5.99
N ILE A 205 2.17 -22.73 -5.18
CA ILE A 205 1.36 -21.58 -4.68
C ILE A 205 1.01 -20.64 -5.84
N TYR A 206 1.94 -20.39 -6.77
CA TYR A 206 1.68 -19.56 -7.95
C TYR A 206 0.59 -20.18 -8.85
N GLU A 207 0.58 -21.51 -9.00
CA GLU A 207 -0.49 -22.20 -9.72
C GLU A 207 -1.86 -22.08 -9.01
N ILE A 208 -1.89 -22.13 -7.68
CA ILE A 208 -3.11 -21.86 -6.91
C ILE A 208 -3.62 -20.45 -7.20
N ARG A 209 -2.75 -19.45 -7.17
CA ARG A 209 -3.12 -18.05 -7.46
C ARG A 209 -3.70 -17.89 -8.86
N LYS A 210 -3.03 -18.46 -9.89
CA LYS A 210 -3.49 -18.43 -11.28
C LYS A 210 -4.90 -19.03 -11.40
N LYS A 211 -5.11 -20.23 -10.83
CA LYS A 211 -6.40 -20.93 -10.85
C LYS A 211 -7.52 -20.17 -10.13
N SER A 212 -7.17 -19.45 -9.07
CA SER A 212 -8.12 -18.64 -8.30
C SER A 212 -8.49 -17.31 -8.97
N GLY A 213 -7.81 -16.92 -10.06
CA GLY A 213 -8.07 -15.67 -10.77
C GLY A 213 -7.87 -14.41 -9.90
N MET A 214 -6.97 -14.47 -8.93
CA MET A 214 -6.73 -13.33 -8.03
C MET A 214 -6.20 -12.12 -8.82
N PRO A 215 -6.82 -10.95 -8.68
CA PRO A 215 -6.45 -9.76 -9.44
C PRO A 215 -5.12 -9.16 -8.97
N GLY A 216 -4.59 -8.23 -9.78
CA GLY A 216 -3.44 -7.41 -9.44
C GLY A 216 -2.11 -7.96 -9.98
N ARG A 217 -1.04 -7.18 -9.74
CA ARG A 217 0.32 -7.51 -10.19
C ARG A 217 0.97 -8.49 -9.23
N HIS A 218 1.50 -9.59 -9.77
CA HIS A 218 2.12 -10.64 -8.97
C HIS A 218 3.07 -11.48 -9.82
N PRO A 219 4.20 -11.97 -9.28
CA PRO A 219 5.14 -12.79 -10.04
C PRO A 219 4.53 -14.02 -10.74
N ALA A 220 3.48 -14.60 -10.17
CA ALA A 220 2.77 -15.74 -10.78
C ALA A 220 2.09 -15.39 -12.11
N THR A 221 1.61 -14.16 -12.29
CA THR A 221 0.85 -13.70 -13.47
C THR A 221 1.60 -12.66 -14.30
N HIS A 222 2.63 -12.05 -13.71
CA HIS A 222 3.49 -11.04 -14.34
C HIS A 222 4.94 -11.39 -14.02
N PRO A 223 5.56 -12.34 -14.73
CA PRO A 223 6.91 -12.83 -14.44
C PRO A 223 7.99 -11.73 -14.57
N GLU A 224 7.72 -10.63 -15.29
CA GLU A 224 8.56 -9.43 -15.34
C GLU A 224 8.72 -8.74 -13.97
N THR A 225 7.86 -9.04 -13.01
CA THR A 225 7.98 -8.51 -11.62
C THR A 225 9.17 -9.08 -10.85
N VAL A 226 9.91 -9.99 -11.43
CA VAL A 226 11.08 -10.61 -10.80
C VAL A 226 12.29 -9.67 -10.76
N ARG A 227 12.31 -8.59 -11.54
CA ARG A 227 13.39 -7.60 -11.50
C ARG A 227 13.13 -6.56 -10.41
N ILE A 228 13.73 -6.78 -9.24
CA ILE A 228 13.98 -5.67 -8.33
C ILE A 228 15.14 -4.89 -8.94
N PRO A 229 15.01 -3.57 -9.17
CA PRO A 229 16.14 -2.75 -9.59
C PRO A 229 17.30 -2.94 -8.63
N ASP A 230 18.51 -3.05 -9.16
CA ASP A 230 19.73 -3.31 -8.40
C ASP A 230 19.85 -2.36 -7.20
N ARG A 231 20.33 -2.90 -6.08
CA ARG A 231 20.52 -2.20 -4.79
C ARG A 231 21.40 -0.94 -4.88
N ASP A 232 22.13 -0.78 -5.97
CA ASP A 232 23.11 0.31 -6.15
C ASP A 232 22.48 1.69 -6.42
N ASN A 233 21.15 1.76 -6.66
CA ASN A 233 20.43 3.02 -6.87
C ASN A 233 19.41 3.35 -5.76
N ALA A 234 19.42 2.63 -4.64
CA ALA A 234 18.48 2.81 -3.51
C ALA A 234 19.11 3.51 -2.30
N ILE A 235 20.28 4.14 -2.47
CA ILE A 235 20.96 4.96 -1.42
C ILE A 235 21.12 6.38 -1.97
#